data_27a61f66a268cc4b7178967cb8a97c12
#
_entry.id   27a61f66a268cc4b7178967cb8a97c12
#
_cell.length_a   1.000
_cell.length_b   1.000
_cell.length_c   1.000
_cell.angle_alpha   90.00
_cell.angle_beta   90.00
_cell.angle_gamma   90.00
#
_symmetry.space_group_name_H-M   'P 1'
#
loop_
_entity.id
_entity.type
_entity.pdbx_description
1 polymer ?
#
loop_
_entity_poly.entity_id
_entity_poly.type
_entity_poly.pdbx_seq_one_letter_code
_entity_poly.pdbx_strand_id
1 'polypeptide(L)'
;MATNKLDTPGLPANPSEIIQDYRLAYMSRQVSLIGRREVMSGKAKFGIFGAGKELAQIAMAKAFQKGDFRSGYYRDQTFMFAIGELSLEEFFAQLYAHANVEAEPATAG
;
A
#
# COMPACT_ATOMS: atom_id res chain seq x y z
N MET A 1 -33.14 -7.65 8.09
CA MET A 1 -32.58 -7.79 8.45
C MET A 1 -31.61 -7.24 8.04
N ALA A 2 -31.57 -6.76 7.74
CA ALA A 2 -30.66 -6.20 7.19
C ALA A 2 -29.48 -6.01 7.85
N THR A 3 -29.43 -6.26 8.77
CA THR A 3 -28.39 -6.13 9.37
C THR A 3 -27.40 -6.96 9.16
N ASN A 4 -27.67 -7.92 8.60
CA ASN A 4 -26.81 -8.89 8.54
C ASN A 4 -25.56 -8.65 7.91
N LYS A 5 -25.49 -7.77 6.95
CA LYS A 5 -24.24 -7.53 6.35
C LYS A 5 -23.30 -6.88 7.27
N LEU A 6 -23.77 -6.22 8.26
CA LEU A 6 -22.89 -5.61 9.24
C LEU A 6 -22.21 -6.65 10.10
N ASP A 7 -22.74 -7.84 10.10
CA ASP A 7 -22.15 -8.90 10.89
C ASP A 7 -21.21 -9.76 10.08
N THR A 8 -20.97 -9.43 8.85
CA THR A 8 -20.09 -10.21 7.99
C THR A 8 -18.65 -9.93 8.35
N PRO A 9 -17.87 -10.94 8.72
CA PRO A 9 -16.50 -10.72 9.11
C PRO A 9 -15.68 -10.13 7.96
N GLY A 10 -14.85 -9.18 8.28
CA GLY A 10 -13.96 -8.59 7.31
C GLY A 10 -14.52 -7.46 6.48
N LEU A 11 -15.82 -7.18 6.62
CA LEU A 11 -16.38 -6.05 5.89
C LEU A 11 -16.38 -4.79 6.75
N PRO A 12 -16.13 -3.63 6.17
CA PRO A 12 -16.17 -2.37 6.92
C PRO A 12 -17.57 -2.10 7.43
N ALA A 13 -17.68 -1.56 8.62
CA ALA A 13 -18.96 -1.31 9.22
C ALA A 13 -19.54 0.05 8.86
N ASN A 14 -18.75 1.00 8.41
CA ASN A 14 -19.25 2.33 8.13
C ASN A 14 -18.80 2.83 6.75
N PRO A 15 -19.60 3.72 6.14
CA PRO A 15 -19.29 4.20 4.80
C PRO A 15 -17.99 4.97 4.69
N SER A 16 -17.59 5.66 5.74
CA SER A 16 -16.36 6.42 5.69
C SER A 16 -15.14 5.49 5.61
N GLU A 17 -15.18 4.37 6.28
CA GLU A 17 -14.13 3.39 6.21
C GLU A 17 -14.07 2.76 4.82
N ILE A 18 -15.21 2.49 4.22
CA ILE A 18 -15.27 1.94 2.86
C ILE A 18 -14.66 2.92 1.87
N ILE A 19 -14.96 4.20 2.00
CA ILE A 19 -14.40 5.23 1.13
C ILE A 19 -12.91 5.35 1.31
N GLN A 20 -12.41 5.30 2.53
CA GLN A 20 -10.99 5.34 2.79
C GLN A 20 -10.27 4.15 2.19
N ASP A 21 -10.85 2.98 2.30
CA ASP A 21 -10.28 1.76 1.74
C ASP A 21 -10.23 1.85 0.22
N TYR A 22 -11.29 2.38 -0.38
CA TYR A 22 -11.34 2.56 -1.83
C TYR A 22 -10.28 3.53 -2.29
N ARG A 23 -10.13 4.65 -1.59
CA ARG A 23 -9.11 5.64 -1.94
C ARG A 23 -7.72 5.06 -1.85
N LEU A 24 -7.47 4.28 -0.81
CA LEU A 24 -6.18 3.65 -0.63
C LEU A 24 -5.90 2.64 -1.73
N ALA A 25 -6.89 1.82 -2.05
CA ALA A 25 -6.74 0.84 -3.11
C ALA A 25 -6.51 1.52 -4.47
N TYR A 26 -7.26 2.57 -4.75
CA TYR A 26 -7.13 3.31 -6.00
C TYR A 26 -5.76 3.99 -6.09
N MET A 27 -5.34 4.66 -5.02
CA MET A 27 -4.04 5.30 -4.97
C MET A 27 -2.94 4.28 -5.19
N SER A 28 -3.01 3.16 -4.50
CA SER A 28 -1.98 2.14 -4.60
C SER A 28 -1.93 1.54 -6.00
N ARG A 29 -3.08 1.35 -6.64
CA ARG A 29 -3.12 0.87 -8.01
C ARG A 29 -2.50 1.90 -8.97
N GLN A 30 -2.81 3.17 -8.79
CA GLN A 30 -2.24 4.22 -9.63
C GLN A 30 -0.72 4.31 -9.45
N VAL A 31 -0.24 4.16 -8.23
CA VAL A 31 1.19 4.14 -7.96
C VAL A 31 1.85 2.99 -8.70
N SER A 32 1.24 1.83 -8.71
CA SER A 32 1.78 0.67 -9.41
C SER A 32 1.83 0.91 -10.92
N LEU A 33 0.78 1.49 -11.47
CA LEU A 33 0.74 1.77 -12.92
C LEU A 33 1.74 2.83 -13.32
N ILE A 34 1.87 3.89 -12.54
CA ILE A 34 2.84 4.94 -12.81
C ILE A 34 4.25 4.39 -12.65
N GLY A 35 4.50 3.63 -11.59
CA GLY A 35 5.81 3.05 -11.36
C GLY A 35 6.22 2.13 -12.51
N ARG A 36 5.29 1.31 -12.97
CA ARG A 36 5.56 0.42 -14.09
C ARG A 36 5.91 1.21 -15.36
N ARG A 37 5.18 2.27 -15.60
CA ARG A 37 5.45 3.13 -16.75
C ARG A 37 6.85 3.75 -16.67
N GLU A 38 7.25 4.18 -15.46
CA GLU A 38 8.56 4.78 -15.26
C GLU A 38 9.68 3.76 -15.48
N VAL A 39 9.47 2.53 -15.08
CA VAL A 39 10.46 1.48 -15.33
C VAL A 39 10.51 1.13 -16.81
N MET A 40 9.36 1.00 -17.44
CA MET A 40 9.32 0.63 -18.86
C MET A 40 9.89 1.72 -19.77
N SER A 41 9.80 2.96 -19.34
CA SER A 41 10.35 4.08 -20.13
C SER A 41 11.81 4.37 -19.81
N GLY A 42 12.40 3.62 -18.89
CA GLY A 42 13.81 3.79 -18.54
C GLY A 42 14.11 4.88 -17.54
N LYS A 43 13.09 5.56 -17.02
CA LYS A 43 13.31 6.62 -16.04
C LYS A 43 13.62 6.03 -14.66
N ALA A 44 13.15 4.83 -14.39
CA ALA A 44 13.51 4.11 -13.18
C ALA A 44 14.11 2.77 -13.62
N LYS A 45 15.11 2.28 -12.90
CA LYS A 45 15.85 1.12 -13.35
C LYS A 45 15.19 -0.20 -13.02
N PHE A 46 14.46 -0.26 -11.93
CA PHE A 46 13.88 -1.51 -11.51
C PHE A 46 12.69 -1.26 -10.59
N GLY A 47 11.67 -2.09 -10.69
CA GLY A 47 10.54 -2.03 -9.78
C GLY A 47 9.62 -3.22 -9.97
N ILE A 48 9.10 -3.73 -8.88
CA ILE A 48 8.10 -4.78 -8.88
C ILE A 48 6.92 -4.26 -8.07
N PHE A 49 5.73 -4.37 -8.63
CA PHE A 49 4.57 -3.70 -8.06
C PHE A 49 3.45 -4.67 -7.73
N GLY A 50 2.60 -4.26 -6.80
CA GLY A 50 1.55 -5.10 -6.27
C GLY A 50 0.18 -4.94 -6.91
N ALA A 51 0.13 -4.49 -8.17
CA ALA A 51 -1.16 -4.32 -8.83
C ALA A 51 -1.94 -5.64 -8.83
N GLY A 52 -3.19 -5.56 -8.42
CA GLY A 52 -4.04 -6.73 -8.29
C GLY A 52 -4.06 -7.34 -6.90
N LYS A 53 -3.24 -6.83 -5.97
CA LYS A 53 -3.14 -7.38 -4.63
C LYS A 53 -3.59 -6.40 -3.55
N GLU A 54 -4.25 -5.33 -3.95
CA GLU A 54 -4.54 -4.23 -3.02
C GLU A 54 -5.53 -4.62 -1.93
N LEU A 55 -6.62 -5.27 -2.30
CA LEU A 55 -7.68 -5.53 -1.33
C LEU A 55 -7.25 -6.49 -0.22
N ALA A 56 -6.51 -7.50 -0.57
CA ALA A 56 -6.02 -8.46 0.42
C ALA A 56 -5.08 -7.78 1.42
N GLN A 57 -4.25 -6.87 0.93
CA GLN A 57 -3.29 -6.17 1.77
C GLN A 57 -3.98 -5.16 2.68
N ILE A 58 -5.00 -4.48 2.20
CA ILE A 58 -5.79 -3.57 3.02
C ILE A 58 -6.48 -4.35 4.14
N ALA A 59 -7.05 -5.50 3.81
CA ALA A 59 -7.71 -6.32 4.82
C ALA A 59 -6.72 -6.81 5.88
N MET A 60 -5.53 -7.18 5.47
CA MET A 60 -4.49 -7.61 6.40
C MET A 60 -4.05 -6.47 7.30
N ALA A 61 -3.94 -5.27 6.72
CA ALA A 61 -3.52 -4.10 7.48
C ALA A 61 -4.52 -3.75 8.59
N LYS A 62 -5.79 -4.03 8.38
CA LYS A 62 -6.80 -3.76 9.40
C LYS A 62 -6.62 -4.63 10.64
N ALA A 63 -6.04 -5.80 10.48
CA ALA A 63 -5.79 -6.70 11.61
C ALA A 63 -4.42 -6.48 12.24
N PHE A 64 -3.57 -5.70 11.60
CA PHE A 64 -2.20 -5.48 12.07
C PHE A 64 -2.20 -4.50 13.22
N GLN A 65 -1.53 -4.84 14.31
CA GLN A 65 -1.51 -4.00 15.49
C GLN A 65 -0.08 -3.57 15.81
N LYS A 66 0.04 -2.48 16.55
CA LYS A 66 1.33 -1.98 16.96
C LYS A 66 2.07 -3.09 17.71
N GLY A 67 3.29 -3.32 17.33
CA GLY A 67 4.10 -4.37 17.91
C GLY A 67 4.04 -5.69 17.15
N ASP A 68 3.13 -5.83 16.22
CA ASP A 68 3.09 -7.03 15.40
C ASP A 68 4.31 -7.09 14.49
N PHE A 69 4.77 -8.28 14.24
CA PHE A 69 5.90 -8.52 13.37
C PHE A 69 5.40 -8.91 11.99
N ARG A 70 6.06 -8.44 10.96
CA ARG A 70 5.78 -8.89 9.60
C ARG A 70 7.08 -9.12 8.85
N SER A 71 7.01 -10.04 7.90
CA SER A 71 8.09 -10.26 6.97
C SER A 71 7.57 -9.86 5.59
N GLY A 72 8.13 -8.81 5.02
CA GLY A 72 7.60 -8.22 3.80
C GLY A 72 8.25 -8.74 2.54
N TYR A 73 7.71 -8.32 1.41
CA TYR A 73 8.23 -8.70 0.11
C TYR A 73 8.04 -7.53 -0.84
N TYR A 74 8.44 -7.67 -2.11
CA TYR A 74 8.43 -6.57 -3.07
C TYR A 74 7.05 -5.98 -3.33
N ARG A 75 6.00 -6.79 -3.22
CA ARG A 75 4.67 -6.39 -3.65
C ARG A 75 3.77 -5.99 -2.52
N ASP A 76 4.31 -5.62 -1.39
CA ASP A 76 3.52 -5.27 -0.24
C ASP A 76 3.32 -3.75 -0.04
N GLN A 77 3.46 -2.98 -1.11
CA GLN A 77 3.35 -1.52 -1.02
C GLN A 77 2.02 -1.09 -0.43
N THR A 78 0.92 -1.72 -0.85
CA THR A 78 -0.41 -1.34 -0.35
C THR A 78 -0.49 -1.55 1.16
N PHE A 79 0.06 -2.66 1.64
CA PHE A 79 0.09 -2.93 3.08
C PHE A 79 0.87 -1.84 3.81
N MET A 80 2.02 -1.46 3.30
CA MET A 80 2.86 -0.44 3.91
C MET A 80 2.20 0.94 3.89
N PHE A 81 1.50 1.28 2.80
CA PHE A 81 0.72 2.51 2.76
C PHE A 81 -0.41 2.45 3.79
N ALA A 82 -1.06 1.31 3.90
CA ALA A 82 -2.23 1.16 4.77
C ALA A 82 -1.88 1.29 6.25
N ILE A 83 -0.72 0.81 6.67
CA ILE A 83 -0.32 0.93 8.07
C ILE A 83 0.45 2.24 8.34
N GLY A 84 0.62 3.08 7.32
CA GLY A 84 1.25 4.39 7.49
C GLY A 84 2.76 4.36 7.55
N GLU A 85 3.39 3.26 7.16
CA GLU A 85 4.84 3.12 7.22
C GLU A 85 5.53 3.54 5.93
N LEU A 86 4.78 3.85 4.88
CA LEU A 86 5.35 4.25 3.60
C LEU A 86 4.48 5.37 3.01
N SER A 87 5.09 6.47 2.66
CA SER A 87 4.39 7.55 1.96
C SER A 87 4.62 7.45 0.46
N LEU A 88 3.82 8.20 -0.31
CA LEU A 88 4.02 8.27 -1.76
C LEU A 88 5.41 8.79 -2.09
N GLU A 89 5.85 9.79 -1.37
CA GLU A 89 7.15 10.38 -1.61
C GLU A 89 8.27 9.36 -1.38
N GLU A 90 8.17 8.61 -0.30
CA GLU A 90 9.15 7.59 0.01
C GLU A 90 9.14 6.48 -1.04
N PHE A 91 7.97 6.09 -1.51
CA PHE A 91 7.86 5.06 -2.54
C PHE A 91 8.59 5.49 -3.81
N PHE A 92 8.35 6.70 -4.28
CA PHE A 92 8.99 7.16 -5.50
C PHE A 92 10.47 7.48 -5.30
N ALA A 93 10.87 7.88 -4.10
CA ALA A 93 12.29 8.04 -3.80
C ALA A 93 13.03 6.71 -3.94
N GLN A 94 12.43 5.63 -3.46
CA GLN A 94 13.01 4.31 -3.63
C GLN A 94 13.04 3.90 -5.09
N LEU A 95 11.96 4.15 -5.80
CA LEU A 95 11.84 3.75 -7.20
C LEU A 95 12.93 4.40 -8.05
N TYR A 96 13.22 5.66 -7.78
CA TYR A 96 14.24 6.38 -8.54
C TYR A 96 15.63 6.27 -7.90
N ALA A 97 15.75 5.45 -6.87
CA ALA A 97 17.01 5.25 -6.14
C ALA A 97 17.58 6.57 -5.61
N HIS A 98 16.70 7.42 -5.08
CA HIS A 98 17.10 8.70 -4.54
C HIS A 98 17.88 8.48 -3.25
N ALA A 99 18.99 9.13 -3.11
CA ALA A 99 19.89 8.92 -2.00
C ALA A 99 19.60 9.73 -0.75
N ASN A 100 18.50 10.46 -0.71
CA ASN A 100 18.15 11.29 0.44
C ASN A 100 17.58 10.41 1.56
N VAL A 101 18.31 10.29 2.64
CA VAL A 101 17.92 9.42 3.74
C VAL A 101 16.60 9.84 4.38
N GLU A 102 16.31 11.13 4.39
CA GLU A 102 15.06 11.62 4.95
C GLU A 102 13.86 11.23 4.11
N ALA A 103 14.05 11.01 2.82
CA ALA A 103 12.98 10.58 1.96
C ALA A 103 12.81 9.06 1.96
N GLU A 104 13.72 8.33 2.56
CA GLU A 104 13.67 6.89 2.57
C GLU A 104 13.83 6.26 3.95
N PRO A 105 13.20 6.82 4.97
CA PRO A 105 13.40 6.26 6.31
C PRO A 105 12.85 4.84 6.43
N ALA A 106 11.84 4.51 5.68
CA ALA A 106 11.21 3.20 5.77
C ALA A 106 12.08 2.09 5.18
N THR A 107 13.02 2.43 4.33
CA THR A 107 13.87 1.42 3.72
C THR A 107 15.21 1.35 4.37
N ALA A 108 15.54 2.31 5.19
CA ALA A 108 16.83 2.33 5.86
C ALA A 108 16.92 1.24 6.91
N GLY A 109 15.83 0.74 7.36
CA GLY A 109 15.87 -0.34 8.33
C GLY A 109 15.71 -1.69 7.66
#